data_539312071baa5fdc547b400ebf8f4859
#
_entry.id   539312071baa5fdc547b400ebf8f4859
#
_cell.length_a   1.000
_cell.length_b   1.000
_cell.length_c   1.000
_cell.angle_alpha   90.00
_cell.angle_beta   90.00
_cell.angle_gamma   90.00
#
_symmetry.space_group_name_H-M   'P 1'
#
loop_
_entity.id
_entity.type
_entity.pdbx_description
1 polymer ?
#
loop_
_entity_poly.entity_id
_entity_poly.type
_entity_poly.pdbx_seq_one_letter_code
_entity_poly.pdbx_strand_id
1 'polypeptide(L)'
;MLNEYTSFRKVFIMVSPQIKDGMVPAISFALPFLFAPIIVFSSLYGGFSIIIAPLFGYVFITICDFLIKISLSNPDPNSKKNLVYHKAVLWLWPLIQFFLIFWCIYVISNHQHLSVGESVFLMMAQGMITGAVGITFAHELMHQKSSKEKWLSDILMGMALYGHFRTEHLLVHHRYVGTDKDAVTAKYDESFFSFFLRVLPSCFKSAWEEELSRLRKINLPGSSLRNPFWRYGILAAIFLILSFAIGGSFGVLLFFTQAFIAILHLEMANYIEHYGLTRKLMSNGKYEPTKPHHSWNANHTASNLLLINLQLHSDHHAKP
;
A
#
# COMPACT_ATOMS: atom_id res chain seq x y z
N MET A 1 -6.10 -34.89 18.80
CA MET A 1 -6.27 -33.43 18.66
C MET A 1 -5.19 -32.59 19.35
N LEU A 2 -4.83 -32.79 20.62
CA LEU A 2 -3.78 -32.00 21.31
C LEU A 2 -2.35 -32.25 20.77
N ASN A 3 -2.03 -33.47 20.32
CA ASN A 3 -0.69 -33.80 19.76
C ASN A 3 -0.45 -33.27 18.34
N GLU A 4 -1.47 -33.13 17.53
CA GLU A 4 -1.34 -32.54 16.19
C GLU A 4 -1.18 -31.03 16.25
N TYR A 5 -1.84 -30.38 17.19
CA TYR A 5 -1.68 -28.95 17.45
C TYR A 5 -0.24 -28.59 17.87
N THR A 6 0.40 -29.46 18.64
CA THR A 6 1.80 -29.29 19.04
C THR A 6 2.78 -29.55 17.88
N SER A 7 2.45 -30.45 16.94
CA SER A 7 3.27 -30.74 15.76
C SER A 7 3.22 -29.58 14.74
N PHE A 8 2.03 -29.07 14.40
CA PHE A 8 1.84 -27.90 13.56
C PHE A 8 2.54 -26.65 14.14
N ARG A 9 2.43 -26.45 15.45
CA ARG A 9 3.10 -25.37 16.16
C ARG A 9 4.62 -25.48 16.11
N LYS A 10 5.19 -26.69 16.15
CA LYS A 10 6.63 -26.92 16.00
C LYS A 10 7.13 -26.62 14.58
N VAL A 11 6.40 -26.98 13.54
CA VAL A 11 6.75 -26.67 12.15
C VAL A 11 6.69 -25.15 11.90
N PHE A 12 5.68 -24.45 12.42
CA PHE A 12 5.57 -23.00 12.30
C PHE A 12 6.61 -22.25 13.15
N ILE A 13 6.99 -22.76 14.32
CA ILE A 13 8.08 -22.19 15.15
C ILE A 13 9.45 -22.39 14.45
N MET A 14 9.63 -23.46 13.66
CA MET A 14 10.83 -23.62 12.83
C MET A 14 10.89 -22.64 11.65
N VAL A 15 9.73 -22.13 11.19
CA VAL A 15 9.62 -21.13 10.12
C VAL A 15 9.56 -19.71 10.69
N SER A 16 9.28 -19.54 12.01
CA SER A 16 9.38 -18.22 12.62
C SER A 16 10.86 -17.79 12.61
N PRO A 17 11.20 -16.67 11.94
CA PRO A 17 12.58 -16.24 11.86
C PRO A 17 13.11 -16.05 13.27
N GLN A 18 14.13 -16.81 13.64
CA GLN A 18 14.88 -16.59 14.89
C GLN A 18 15.41 -15.16 14.83
N ILE A 19 14.84 -14.27 15.62
CA ILE A 19 15.30 -12.88 15.73
C ILE A 19 16.66 -12.91 16.43
N LYS A 20 17.71 -13.22 15.68
CA LYS A 20 19.08 -12.95 16.11
C LYS A 20 19.25 -11.45 16.05
N ASP A 21 19.55 -10.84 17.18
CA ASP A 21 19.84 -9.40 17.30
C ASP A 21 18.66 -8.44 17.02
N GLY A 22 17.40 -8.82 17.22
CA GLY A 22 16.24 -7.92 17.16
C GLY A 22 15.81 -7.50 15.75
N MET A 23 16.33 -8.10 14.66
CA MET A 23 15.94 -7.77 13.29
C MET A 23 15.34 -8.98 12.57
N VAL A 24 14.16 -8.78 11.95
CA VAL A 24 13.50 -9.80 11.13
C VAL A 24 14.31 -10.01 9.84
N PRO A 25 14.63 -11.25 9.45
CA PRO A 25 15.34 -11.51 8.18
C PRO A 25 14.58 -10.98 6.96
N ALA A 26 15.30 -10.46 5.97
CA ALA A 26 14.70 -9.89 4.75
C ALA A 26 13.80 -10.88 4.00
N ILE A 27 14.13 -12.17 4.01
CA ILE A 27 13.34 -13.23 3.36
C ILE A 27 11.91 -13.32 3.93
N SER A 28 11.69 -12.94 5.19
CA SER A 28 10.36 -12.93 5.80
C SER A 28 9.45 -11.90 5.15
N PHE A 29 10.02 -10.82 4.60
CA PHE A 29 9.30 -9.80 3.84
C PHE A 29 9.14 -10.16 2.35
N ALA A 30 9.57 -11.35 1.93
CA ALA A 30 9.31 -11.87 0.59
C ALA A 30 7.96 -12.58 0.46
N LEU A 31 7.19 -12.69 1.54
CA LEU A 31 5.85 -13.31 1.56
C LEU A 31 4.91 -12.75 0.46
N PRO A 32 4.88 -11.43 0.16
CA PRO A 32 4.09 -10.86 -0.92
C PRO A 32 4.41 -11.43 -2.30
N PHE A 33 5.62 -11.91 -2.54
CA PHE A 33 6.00 -12.45 -3.85
C PHE A 33 5.25 -13.73 -4.22
N LEU A 34 4.63 -14.41 -3.25
CA LEU A 34 3.76 -15.56 -3.49
C LEU A 34 2.50 -15.19 -4.28
N PHE A 35 2.09 -13.93 -4.29
CA PHE A 35 0.99 -13.49 -5.15
C PHE A 35 1.34 -13.61 -6.65
N ALA A 36 2.61 -13.49 -7.02
CA ALA A 36 2.99 -13.55 -8.43
C ALA A 36 2.64 -14.91 -9.09
N PRO A 37 3.09 -16.07 -8.60
CA PRO A 37 2.67 -17.35 -9.17
C PRO A 37 1.16 -17.59 -9.02
N ILE A 38 0.51 -17.12 -7.97
CA ILE A 38 -0.95 -17.26 -7.78
C ILE A 38 -1.71 -16.52 -8.89
N ILE A 39 -1.39 -15.25 -9.16
CA ILE A 39 -2.07 -14.45 -10.19
C ILE A 39 -1.78 -14.99 -11.60
N VAL A 40 -0.54 -15.38 -11.89
CA VAL A 40 -0.19 -16.00 -13.18
C VAL A 40 -0.98 -17.28 -13.36
N PHE A 41 -1.03 -18.15 -12.36
CA PHE A 41 -1.83 -19.37 -12.39
C PHE A 41 -3.32 -19.05 -12.61
N SER A 42 -3.88 -18.13 -11.84
CA SER A 42 -5.28 -17.73 -11.95
C SER A 42 -5.62 -17.15 -13.32
N SER A 43 -4.71 -16.38 -13.92
CA SER A 43 -4.91 -15.82 -15.26
C SER A 43 -4.93 -16.87 -16.37
N LEU A 44 -4.21 -17.98 -16.21
CA LEU A 44 -4.10 -19.04 -17.20
C LEU A 44 -5.25 -20.05 -17.11
N TYR A 45 -5.77 -20.31 -15.91
CA TYR A 45 -6.75 -21.37 -15.69
C TYR A 45 -8.19 -20.84 -15.48
N GLY A 46 -8.36 -19.60 -15.03
CA GLY A 46 -9.70 -19.05 -14.77
C GLY A 46 -10.48 -19.77 -13.66
N GLY A 47 -11.80 -19.63 -13.66
CA GLY A 47 -12.70 -20.31 -12.74
C GLY A 47 -12.36 -20.06 -11.26
N PHE A 48 -12.45 -21.12 -10.46
CA PHE A 48 -12.16 -21.05 -9.02
C PHE A 48 -10.71 -20.64 -8.68
N SER A 49 -9.76 -20.74 -9.60
CA SER A 49 -8.38 -20.35 -9.34
C SER A 49 -8.24 -18.85 -9.04
N ILE A 50 -9.15 -18.02 -9.56
CA ILE A 50 -9.13 -16.57 -9.34
C ILE A 50 -9.35 -16.19 -7.86
N ILE A 51 -10.07 -17.04 -7.10
CA ILE A 51 -10.34 -16.81 -5.68
C ILE A 51 -9.10 -17.10 -4.80
N ILE A 52 -8.10 -17.81 -5.32
CA ILE A 52 -6.91 -18.21 -4.52
C ILE A 52 -6.18 -16.98 -3.97
N ALA A 53 -6.02 -15.89 -4.74
CA ALA A 53 -5.33 -14.69 -4.27
C ALA A 53 -6.08 -14.00 -3.12
N PRO A 54 -7.39 -13.70 -3.18
CA PRO A 54 -8.15 -13.22 -2.03
C PRO A 54 -8.14 -14.18 -0.83
N LEU A 55 -8.28 -15.50 -1.05
CA LEU A 55 -8.20 -16.47 0.03
C LEU A 55 -6.82 -16.49 0.70
N PHE A 56 -5.75 -16.39 -0.07
CA PHE A 56 -4.41 -16.29 0.48
C PHE A 56 -4.25 -15.01 1.31
N GLY A 57 -4.61 -13.84 0.76
CA GLY A 57 -4.41 -12.55 1.42
C GLY A 57 -5.28 -12.36 2.66
N TYR A 58 -6.56 -12.75 2.61
CA TYR A 58 -7.47 -12.48 3.72
C TYR A 58 -7.65 -13.67 4.66
N VAL A 59 -7.82 -14.89 4.11
CA VAL A 59 -8.15 -16.04 4.96
C VAL A 59 -6.90 -16.69 5.50
N PHE A 60 -5.97 -17.07 4.62
CA PHE A 60 -4.75 -17.77 5.03
C PHE A 60 -3.88 -16.91 5.96
N ILE A 61 -3.66 -15.65 5.62
CA ILE A 61 -2.86 -14.73 6.46
C ILE A 61 -3.55 -14.51 7.81
N THR A 62 -4.87 -14.36 7.86
CA THR A 62 -5.62 -14.23 9.12
C THR A 62 -5.51 -15.49 9.99
N ILE A 63 -5.56 -16.68 9.38
CA ILE A 63 -5.33 -17.94 10.10
C ILE A 63 -3.89 -17.97 10.65
N CYS A 64 -2.90 -17.56 9.85
CA CYS A 64 -1.53 -17.46 10.33
C CYS A 64 -1.40 -16.48 11.51
N ASP A 65 -2.04 -15.31 11.45
CA ASP A 65 -2.06 -14.33 12.54
C ASP A 65 -2.69 -14.90 13.81
N PHE A 66 -3.76 -15.67 13.66
CA PHE A 66 -4.40 -16.35 14.81
C PHE A 66 -3.49 -17.42 15.43
N LEU A 67 -2.71 -18.15 14.62
CA LEU A 67 -1.84 -19.24 15.08
C LEU A 67 -0.49 -18.74 15.61
N ILE A 68 0.02 -17.61 15.11
CA ILE A 68 1.29 -17.00 15.49
C ILE A 68 1.03 -15.97 16.60
N LYS A 69 1.88 -15.94 17.61
CA LYS A 69 1.76 -14.95 18.70
C LYS A 69 1.97 -13.54 18.18
N ILE A 70 1.24 -12.58 18.76
CA ILE A 70 1.44 -11.14 18.54
C ILE A 70 2.90 -10.78 18.90
N SER A 71 3.58 -10.06 18.02
CA SER A 71 4.89 -9.49 18.29
C SER A 71 4.71 -8.14 18.97
N LEU A 72 5.26 -8.01 20.19
CA LEU A 72 5.26 -6.74 20.94
C LEU A 72 6.58 -5.98 20.79
N SER A 73 7.56 -6.54 20.07
CA SER A 73 8.86 -5.92 19.88
C SER A 73 8.91 -5.16 18.56
N ASN A 74 9.11 -3.85 18.64
CA ASN A 74 9.46 -3.05 17.48
C ASN A 74 10.96 -3.19 17.20
N PRO A 75 11.37 -3.23 15.91
CA PRO A 75 12.78 -3.19 15.55
C PRO A 75 13.46 -1.94 16.13
N ASP A 76 14.70 -2.06 16.62
CA ASP A 76 15.46 -0.89 17.07
C ASP A 76 15.78 0.01 15.86
N PRO A 77 15.25 1.26 15.82
CA PRO A 77 15.49 2.18 14.71
C PRO A 77 16.96 2.61 14.60
N ASN A 78 17.76 2.42 15.65
CA ASN A 78 19.19 2.75 15.67
C ASN A 78 20.11 1.61 15.24
N SER A 79 19.54 0.45 14.83
CA SER A 79 20.34 -0.67 14.35
C SER A 79 21.09 -0.29 13.06
N LYS A 80 22.43 -0.16 13.15
CA LYS A 80 23.32 0.15 12.01
C LYS A 80 23.53 -1.05 11.07
N LYS A 81 22.60 -1.96 10.95
CA LYS A 81 22.74 -3.19 10.15
C LYS A 81 22.62 -2.91 8.66
N ASN A 82 23.26 -3.76 7.88
CA ASN A 82 23.20 -3.72 6.43
C ASN A 82 21.79 -4.12 5.93
N LEU A 83 21.01 -3.16 5.46
CA LEU A 83 19.63 -3.33 4.97
C LEU A 83 19.55 -3.64 3.47
N VAL A 84 20.66 -4.00 2.81
CA VAL A 84 20.69 -4.21 1.34
C VAL A 84 19.65 -5.24 0.90
N TYR A 85 19.54 -6.37 1.61
CA TYR A 85 18.55 -7.41 1.27
C TYR A 85 17.10 -6.96 1.48
N HIS A 86 16.82 -6.16 2.53
CA HIS A 86 15.50 -5.57 2.75
C HIS A 86 15.16 -4.57 1.63
N LYS A 87 16.12 -3.76 1.20
CA LYS A 87 15.96 -2.85 0.07
C LYS A 87 15.76 -3.60 -1.25
N ALA A 88 16.45 -4.71 -1.46
CA ALA A 88 16.27 -5.55 -2.65
C ALA A 88 14.82 -6.07 -2.76
N VAL A 89 14.20 -6.47 -1.64
CA VAL A 89 12.77 -6.85 -1.60
C VAL A 89 11.89 -5.67 -2.06
N LEU A 90 12.14 -4.47 -1.54
CA LEU A 90 11.38 -3.26 -1.92
C LEU A 90 11.57 -2.88 -3.40
N TRP A 91 12.80 -3.00 -3.92
CA TRP A 91 13.11 -2.60 -5.31
C TRP A 91 12.60 -3.60 -6.35
N LEU A 92 12.44 -4.86 -5.98
CA LEU A 92 11.96 -5.89 -6.90
C LEU A 92 10.43 -5.81 -7.11
N TRP A 93 9.67 -5.38 -6.09
CA TRP A 93 8.22 -5.38 -6.16
C TRP A 93 7.62 -4.52 -7.30
N PRO A 94 8.10 -3.29 -7.60
CA PRO A 94 7.59 -2.50 -8.70
C PRO A 94 7.64 -3.22 -10.06
N LEU A 95 8.68 -4.01 -10.30
CA LEU A 95 8.83 -4.81 -11.52
C LEU A 95 7.82 -5.95 -11.56
N ILE A 96 7.64 -6.65 -10.45
CA ILE A 96 6.67 -7.74 -10.32
C ILE A 96 5.25 -7.20 -10.50
N GLN A 97 4.88 -6.12 -9.82
CA GLN A 97 3.56 -5.52 -9.95
C GLN A 97 3.28 -5.05 -11.38
N PHE A 98 4.23 -4.40 -12.02
CA PHE A 98 4.13 -4.00 -13.41
C PHE A 98 3.86 -5.22 -14.31
N PHE A 99 4.68 -6.27 -14.17
CA PHE A 99 4.49 -7.50 -14.92
C PHE A 99 3.09 -8.10 -14.69
N LEU A 100 2.66 -8.24 -13.45
CA LEU A 100 1.37 -8.87 -13.12
C LEU A 100 0.17 -8.13 -13.71
N ILE A 101 0.14 -6.79 -13.61
CA ILE A 101 -0.96 -5.99 -14.15
C ILE A 101 -1.04 -6.16 -15.67
N PHE A 102 0.07 -5.96 -16.39
CA PHE A 102 0.07 -5.99 -17.84
C PHE A 102 0.01 -7.41 -18.41
N TRP A 103 0.52 -8.40 -17.69
CA TRP A 103 0.32 -9.81 -17.98
C TRP A 103 -1.18 -10.19 -17.92
N CYS A 104 -1.89 -9.81 -16.86
CA CYS A 104 -3.32 -10.09 -16.77
C CYS A 104 -4.09 -9.43 -17.92
N ILE A 105 -3.84 -8.15 -18.23
CA ILE A 105 -4.48 -7.47 -19.35
C ILE A 105 -4.16 -8.18 -20.67
N TYR A 106 -2.91 -8.60 -20.87
CA TYR A 106 -2.50 -9.33 -22.07
C TYR A 106 -3.23 -10.66 -22.21
N VAL A 107 -3.24 -11.49 -21.16
CA VAL A 107 -3.90 -12.79 -21.17
C VAL A 107 -5.41 -12.65 -21.42
N ILE A 108 -6.07 -11.76 -20.70
CA ILE A 108 -7.51 -11.51 -20.86
C ILE A 108 -7.83 -11.08 -22.29
N SER A 109 -7.04 -10.17 -22.86
CA SER A 109 -7.33 -9.57 -24.16
C SER A 109 -7.00 -10.49 -25.34
N ASN A 110 -6.03 -11.41 -25.20
CA ASN A 110 -5.51 -12.19 -26.33
C ASN A 110 -5.87 -13.68 -26.29
N HIS A 111 -6.18 -14.26 -25.13
CA HIS A 111 -6.45 -15.71 -25.03
C HIS A 111 -7.94 -16.07 -24.97
N GLN A 112 -8.82 -15.13 -24.68
CA GLN A 112 -10.30 -15.26 -24.73
C GLN A 112 -10.90 -16.47 -23.98
N HIS A 113 -10.16 -17.10 -23.06
CA HIS A 113 -10.63 -18.26 -22.29
C HIS A 113 -11.35 -17.85 -21.00
N LEU A 114 -11.23 -16.59 -20.59
CA LEU A 114 -11.92 -16.04 -19.44
C LEU A 114 -13.19 -15.31 -19.87
N SER A 115 -14.29 -15.55 -19.19
CA SER A 115 -15.50 -14.75 -19.33
C SER A 115 -15.24 -13.30 -18.87
N VAL A 116 -16.11 -12.38 -19.27
CA VAL A 116 -16.02 -10.96 -18.81
C VAL A 116 -16.05 -10.86 -17.28
N GLY A 117 -16.90 -11.66 -16.62
CA GLY A 117 -16.98 -11.71 -15.17
C GLY A 117 -15.66 -12.16 -14.52
N GLU A 118 -15.07 -13.26 -15.03
CA GLU A 118 -13.76 -13.75 -14.55
C GLU A 118 -12.64 -12.73 -14.80
N SER A 119 -12.66 -12.07 -15.94
CA SER A 119 -11.69 -11.03 -16.29
C SER A 119 -11.73 -9.85 -15.32
N VAL A 120 -12.94 -9.35 -15.02
CA VAL A 120 -13.13 -8.28 -14.03
C VAL A 120 -12.71 -8.75 -12.63
N PHE A 121 -13.10 -9.97 -12.24
CA PHE A 121 -12.78 -10.50 -10.92
C PHE A 121 -11.26 -10.73 -10.73
N LEU A 122 -10.57 -11.19 -11.78
CA LEU A 122 -9.11 -11.32 -11.79
C LEU A 122 -8.44 -9.94 -11.61
N MET A 123 -8.94 -8.91 -12.31
CA MET A 123 -8.40 -7.56 -12.15
C MET A 123 -8.77 -6.93 -10.79
N MET A 124 -9.89 -7.30 -10.18
CA MET A 124 -10.19 -6.93 -8.79
C MET A 124 -9.22 -7.59 -7.82
N ALA A 125 -8.90 -8.88 -7.99
CA ALA A 125 -7.90 -9.59 -7.20
C ALA A 125 -6.50 -8.96 -7.37
N GLN A 126 -6.12 -8.57 -8.60
CA GLN A 126 -4.90 -7.82 -8.85
C GLN A 126 -4.94 -6.43 -8.18
N GLY A 127 -6.07 -5.75 -8.19
CA GLY A 127 -6.27 -4.47 -7.50
C GLY A 127 -6.11 -4.57 -5.98
N MET A 128 -6.61 -5.66 -5.38
CA MET A 128 -6.37 -5.97 -3.97
C MET A 128 -4.86 -6.05 -3.67
N ILE A 129 -4.10 -6.75 -4.51
CA ILE A 129 -2.64 -6.88 -4.34
C ILE A 129 -1.96 -5.52 -4.55
N THR A 130 -2.37 -4.75 -5.57
CA THR A 130 -1.85 -3.40 -5.82
C THR A 130 -2.09 -2.50 -4.61
N GLY A 131 -3.29 -2.55 -4.00
CA GLY A 131 -3.65 -1.75 -2.83
C GLY A 131 -2.95 -2.22 -1.56
N ALA A 132 -3.14 -3.49 -1.19
CA ALA A 132 -2.61 -4.01 0.07
C ALA A 132 -1.07 -4.09 0.08
N VAL A 133 -0.46 -4.57 -1.00
CA VAL A 133 1.00 -4.76 -1.06
C VAL A 133 1.68 -3.60 -1.81
N GLY A 134 1.23 -3.30 -3.02
CA GLY A 134 1.90 -2.31 -3.88
C GLY A 134 1.95 -0.93 -3.27
N ILE A 135 0.84 -0.44 -2.69
CA ILE A 135 0.81 0.86 -2.04
C ILE A 135 1.62 0.84 -0.74
N THR A 136 1.61 -0.26 0.02
CA THR A 136 2.46 -0.42 1.19
C THR A 136 3.95 -0.31 0.85
N PHE A 137 4.39 -0.96 -0.25
CA PHE A 137 5.77 -0.83 -0.74
C PHE A 137 6.06 0.58 -1.26
N ALA A 138 5.09 1.22 -1.94
CA ALA A 138 5.23 2.61 -2.36
C ALA A 138 5.36 3.55 -1.16
N HIS A 139 4.61 3.30 -0.09
CA HIS A 139 4.64 4.04 1.15
C HIS A 139 6.03 3.98 1.80
N GLU A 140 6.60 2.79 1.98
CA GLU A 140 7.97 2.65 2.51
C GLU A 140 9.02 3.33 1.61
N LEU A 141 8.90 3.18 0.28
CA LEU A 141 9.81 3.78 -0.69
C LEU A 141 9.74 5.31 -0.71
N MET A 142 8.56 5.94 -0.49
CA MET A 142 8.44 7.39 -0.49
C MET A 142 9.10 8.06 0.70
N HIS A 143 9.21 7.35 1.82
CA HIS A 143 9.91 7.81 3.03
C HIS A 143 11.44 7.73 2.91
N GLN A 144 11.97 6.98 1.95
CA GLN A 144 13.41 6.88 1.77
C GLN A 144 14.03 8.19 1.28
N LYS A 145 15.29 8.46 1.68
CA LYS A 145 16.01 9.68 1.31
C LYS A 145 16.41 9.71 -0.18
N SER A 146 16.64 8.55 -0.77
CA SER A 146 17.14 8.39 -2.13
C SER A 146 16.11 8.77 -3.18
N SER A 147 16.52 9.53 -4.20
CA SER A 147 15.67 9.89 -5.34
C SER A 147 15.21 8.65 -6.14
N LYS A 148 16.04 7.59 -6.21
CA LYS A 148 15.69 6.34 -6.91
C LYS A 148 14.48 5.66 -6.24
N GLU A 149 14.50 5.58 -4.92
CA GLU A 149 13.42 4.97 -4.14
C GLU A 149 12.12 5.78 -4.27
N LYS A 150 12.22 7.11 -4.25
CA LYS A 150 11.08 8.01 -4.51
C LYS A 150 10.49 7.83 -5.92
N TRP A 151 11.34 7.58 -6.94
CA TRP A 151 10.87 7.27 -8.29
C TRP A 151 10.15 5.92 -8.35
N LEU A 152 10.65 4.88 -7.67
CA LEU A 152 9.98 3.58 -7.60
C LEU A 152 8.61 3.71 -6.91
N SER A 153 8.52 4.52 -5.86
CA SER A 153 7.24 4.87 -5.23
C SER A 153 6.27 5.52 -6.23
N ASP A 154 6.74 6.52 -6.98
CA ASP A 154 5.89 7.22 -7.97
C ASP A 154 5.41 6.27 -9.08
N ILE A 155 6.23 5.30 -9.49
CA ILE A 155 5.85 4.25 -10.45
C ILE A 155 4.73 3.37 -9.88
N LEU A 156 4.87 2.89 -8.63
CA LEU A 156 3.85 2.10 -7.97
C LEU A 156 2.53 2.88 -7.82
N MET A 157 2.60 4.12 -7.36
CA MET A 157 1.43 4.98 -7.22
C MET A 157 0.81 5.36 -8.58
N GLY A 158 1.62 5.47 -9.63
CA GLY A 158 1.15 5.66 -11.00
C GLY A 158 0.34 4.46 -11.51
N MET A 159 0.74 3.22 -11.17
CA MET A 159 -0.01 2.00 -11.48
C MET A 159 -1.35 1.92 -10.74
N ALA A 160 -1.47 2.58 -9.59
CA ALA A 160 -2.74 2.75 -8.88
C ALA A 160 -3.54 3.99 -9.32
N LEU A 161 -3.04 4.80 -10.28
CA LEU A 161 -3.60 6.10 -10.69
C LEU A 161 -3.76 7.10 -9.53
N TYR A 162 -2.96 6.97 -8.50
CA TYR A 162 -3.06 7.75 -7.25
C TYR A 162 -1.73 8.44 -6.88
N GLY A 163 -1.00 8.95 -7.90
CA GLY A 163 0.35 9.52 -7.75
C GLY A 163 0.44 10.68 -6.76
N HIS A 164 -0.62 11.51 -6.64
CA HIS A 164 -0.66 12.64 -5.72
C HIS A 164 -0.61 12.23 -4.24
N PHE A 165 -0.92 10.97 -3.91
CA PHE A 165 -0.84 10.43 -2.56
C PHE A 165 0.53 10.65 -1.92
N ARG A 166 1.63 10.53 -2.69
CA ARG A 166 2.97 10.80 -2.14
C ARG A 166 3.10 12.24 -1.60
N THR A 167 2.61 13.22 -2.33
CA THR A 167 2.63 14.62 -1.85
C THR A 167 1.70 14.81 -0.67
N GLU A 168 0.50 14.28 -0.77
CA GLU A 168 -0.49 14.35 0.30
C GLU A 168 0.06 13.75 1.58
N HIS A 169 0.51 12.50 1.52
CA HIS A 169 1.01 11.75 2.66
C HIS A 169 2.20 12.42 3.36
N LEU A 170 3.22 12.82 2.58
CA LEU A 170 4.44 13.38 3.15
C LEU A 170 4.33 14.85 3.61
N LEU A 171 3.49 15.66 2.95
CA LEU A 171 3.45 17.10 3.21
C LEU A 171 2.20 17.56 3.94
N VAL A 172 1.10 16.79 3.86
CA VAL A 172 -0.18 17.12 4.50
C VAL A 172 -0.46 16.18 5.65
N HIS A 173 -0.64 14.89 5.39
CA HIS A 173 -1.05 13.89 6.36
C HIS A 173 -0.08 13.80 7.55
N HIS A 174 1.21 13.57 7.35
CA HIS A 174 2.19 13.53 8.45
C HIS A 174 2.21 14.79 9.32
N ARG A 175 1.91 15.93 8.73
CA ARG A 175 1.87 17.20 9.44
C ARG A 175 0.59 17.41 10.24
N TYR A 176 -0.55 16.99 9.67
CA TYR A 176 -1.88 17.36 10.15
C TYR A 176 -2.72 16.18 10.65
N VAL A 177 -2.19 14.95 10.66
CA VAL A 177 -2.91 13.77 11.17
C VAL A 177 -3.58 14.05 12.51
N GLY A 178 -4.83 13.61 12.65
CA GLY A 178 -5.63 13.87 13.85
C GLY A 178 -6.14 15.31 13.97
N THR A 179 -6.19 16.07 12.87
CA THR A 179 -6.77 17.45 12.86
C THR A 179 -7.73 17.63 11.68
N ASP A 180 -8.56 18.67 11.74
CA ASP A 180 -9.50 19.01 10.65
C ASP A 180 -8.81 19.39 9.33
N LYS A 181 -7.49 19.61 9.33
CA LYS A 181 -6.70 19.93 8.13
C LYS A 181 -6.27 18.70 7.36
N ASP A 182 -6.43 17.52 7.94
CA ASP A 182 -6.09 16.25 7.33
C ASP A 182 -7.37 15.55 6.85
N ALA A 183 -7.51 15.43 5.54
CA ALA A 183 -8.63 14.73 4.94
C ALA A 183 -8.64 13.21 5.23
N VAL A 184 -7.49 12.64 5.50
CA VAL A 184 -7.27 11.21 5.77
C VAL A 184 -7.72 10.83 7.19
N THR A 185 -7.76 11.77 8.12
CA THR A 185 -8.33 11.52 9.45
C THR A 185 -9.85 11.32 9.36
N ALA A 186 -10.30 10.09 9.59
CA ALA A 186 -11.71 9.72 9.65
C ALA A 186 -12.34 10.25 10.95
N LYS A 187 -13.51 10.86 10.85
CA LYS A 187 -14.22 11.43 12.01
C LYS A 187 -14.88 10.30 12.81
N TYR A 188 -15.07 10.56 14.11
CA TYR A 188 -15.90 9.66 14.92
C TYR A 188 -17.32 9.63 14.35
N ASP A 189 -17.91 8.43 14.26
CA ASP A 189 -19.25 8.17 13.69
C ASP A 189 -19.39 8.48 12.17
N GLU A 190 -18.30 8.72 11.47
CA GLU A 190 -18.29 8.82 10.00
C GLU A 190 -18.28 7.41 9.38
N SER A 191 -19.25 7.11 8.50
CA SER A 191 -19.23 5.84 7.78
C SER A 191 -18.11 5.80 6.75
N PHE A 192 -17.59 4.61 6.44
CA PHE A 192 -16.54 4.45 5.43
C PHE A 192 -16.92 5.03 4.07
N PHE A 193 -18.16 4.86 3.62
CA PHE A 193 -18.59 5.41 2.32
C PHE A 193 -18.62 6.93 2.32
N SER A 194 -19.04 7.57 3.41
CA SER A 194 -19.00 9.03 3.54
C SER A 194 -17.56 9.54 3.53
N PHE A 195 -16.69 8.86 4.30
CA PHE A 195 -15.26 9.14 4.31
C PHE A 195 -14.64 8.98 2.92
N PHE A 196 -14.90 7.86 2.23
CA PHE A 196 -14.34 7.55 0.92
C PHE A 196 -14.68 8.61 -0.13
N LEU A 197 -15.95 9.02 -0.20
CA LEU A 197 -16.37 10.07 -1.14
C LEU A 197 -15.77 11.44 -0.81
N ARG A 198 -15.49 11.72 0.47
CA ARG A 198 -14.88 12.96 0.94
C ARG A 198 -13.36 12.97 0.72
N VAL A 199 -12.69 11.86 1.04
CA VAL A 199 -11.22 11.79 1.05
C VAL A 199 -10.63 11.94 -0.35
N LEU A 200 -11.21 11.30 -1.37
CA LEU A 200 -10.66 11.29 -2.72
C LEU A 200 -10.44 12.71 -3.30
N PRO A 201 -11.46 13.58 -3.40
CA PRO A 201 -11.24 14.93 -3.92
C PRO A 201 -10.42 15.79 -2.96
N SER A 202 -10.54 15.58 -1.65
CA SER A 202 -9.84 16.37 -0.65
C SER A 202 -8.34 16.13 -0.64
N CYS A 203 -7.89 14.88 -0.74
CA CYS A 203 -6.46 14.52 -0.83
C CYS A 203 -5.82 15.07 -2.10
N PHE A 204 -6.51 15.00 -3.24
CA PHE A 204 -6.01 15.60 -4.47
C PHE A 204 -5.84 17.12 -4.31
N LYS A 205 -6.86 17.79 -3.76
CA LYS A 205 -6.85 19.25 -3.56
C LYS A 205 -5.76 19.67 -2.59
N SER A 206 -5.65 19.04 -1.42
CA SER A 206 -4.65 19.37 -0.41
C SER A 206 -3.22 19.15 -0.91
N ALA A 207 -2.98 18.05 -1.62
CA ALA A 207 -1.69 17.78 -2.27
C ALA A 207 -1.32 18.86 -3.28
N TRP A 208 -2.26 19.26 -4.14
CA TRP A 208 -2.06 20.31 -5.13
C TRP A 208 -1.75 21.66 -4.47
N GLU A 209 -2.55 22.06 -3.49
CA GLU A 209 -2.38 23.33 -2.77
C GLU A 209 -1.03 23.40 -2.02
N GLU A 210 -0.61 22.30 -1.37
CA GLU A 210 0.68 22.26 -0.67
C GLU A 210 1.86 22.33 -1.66
N GLU A 211 1.78 21.67 -2.83
CA GLU A 211 2.83 21.82 -3.87
C GLU A 211 2.88 23.23 -4.43
N LEU A 212 1.75 23.88 -4.67
CA LEU A 212 1.73 25.29 -5.07
C LEU A 212 2.34 26.20 -4.00
N SER A 213 2.06 25.93 -2.73
CA SER A 213 2.67 26.64 -1.60
C SER A 213 4.18 26.46 -1.56
N ARG A 214 4.67 25.23 -1.74
CA ARG A 214 6.09 24.89 -1.78
C ARG A 214 6.80 25.59 -2.94
N LEU A 215 6.23 25.58 -4.14
CA LEU A 215 6.80 26.24 -5.31
C LEU A 215 6.86 27.75 -5.14
N ARG A 216 5.82 28.37 -4.58
CA ARG A 216 5.81 29.83 -4.28
C ARG A 216 6.93 30.21 -3.31
N LYS A 217 7.23 29.41 -2.30
CA LYS A 217 8.34 29.66 -1.34
C LYS A 217 9.72 29.71 -2.01
N ILE A 218 9.88 29.08 -3.17
CA ILE A 218 11.11 29.09 -3.97
C ILE A 218 10.98 29.94 -5.24
N ASN A 219 10.00 30.82 -5.31
CA ASN A 219 9.72 31.74 -6.41
C ASN A 219 9.50 31.03 -7.77
N LEU A 220 8.85 29.88 -7.78
CA LEU A 220 8.51 29.15 -9.00
C LEU A 220 6.99 29.15 -9.24
N PRO A 221 6.56 29.22 -10.52
CA PRO A 221 5.15 29.10 -10.87
C PRO A 221 4.65 27.65 -10.65
N GLY A 222 3.36 27.46 -10.46
CA GLY A 222 2.73 26.14 -10.33
C GLY A 222 2.92 25.23 -11.54
N SER A 223 3.11 25.82 -12.74
CA SER A 223 3.43 25.10 -13.99
C SER A 223 4.91 24.66 -14.13
N SER A 224 5.77 24.99 -13.16
CA SER A 224 7.17 24.57 -13.16
C SER A 224 7.31 23.05 -13.29
N LEU A 225 8.28 22.58 -14.09
CA LEU A 225 8.64 21.15 -14.21
C LEU A 225 9.13 20.54 -12.88
N ARG A 226 9.41 21.38 -11.88
CA ARG A 226 9.68 20.92 -10.51
C ARG A 226 8.42 20.52 -9.74
N ASN A 227 7.23 20.78 -10.29
CA ASN A 227 5.98 20.29 -9.74
C ASN A 227 5.86 18.77 -10.02
N PRO A 228 5.80 17.90 -9.01
CA PRO A 228 5.75 16.44 -9.19
C PRO A 228 4.44 15.98 -9.85
N PHE A 229 3.40 16.80 -9.90
CA PHE A 229 2.14 16.49 -10.58
C PHE A 229 2.34 16.21 -12.09
N TRP A 230 3.33 16.85 -12.73
CA TRP A 230 3.70 16.49 -14.11
C TRP A 230 4.12 15.03 -14.21
N ARG A 231 4.96 14.56 -13.28
CA ARG A 231 5.41 13.16 -13.26
C ARG A 231 4.26 12.21 -12.95
N TYR A 232 3.39 12.56 -12.01
CA TYR A 232 2.22 11.75 -11.69
C TYR A 232 1.29 11.59 -12.89
N GLY A 233 1.01 12.69 -13.60
CA GLY A 233 0.19 12.67 -14.82
C GLY A 233 0.84 11.89 -15.95
N ILE A 234 2.14 12.06 -16.18
CA ILE A 234 2.88 11.34 -17.22
C ILE A 234 2.89 9.84 -16.96
N LEU A 235 3.17 9.40 -15.72
CA LEU A 235 3.15 7.98 -15.38
C LEU A 235 1.75 7.37 -15.55
N ALA A 236 0.72 8.06 -15.09
CA ALA A 236 -0.67 7.61 -15.30
C ALA A 236 -0.99 7.48 -16.80
N ALA A 237 -0.63 8.48 -17.60
CA ALA A 237 -0.83 8.46 -19.06
C ALA A 237 -0.08 7.30 -19.73
N ILE A 238 1.18 7.06 -19.37
CA ILE A 238 1.98 5.94 -19.90
C ILE A 238 1.28 4.60 -19.61
N PHE A 239 0.82 4.36 -18.39
CA PHE A 239 0.18 3.10 -18.04
C PHE A 239 -1.18 2.93 -18.71
N LEU A 240 -1.96 4.01 -18.88
CA LEU A 240 -3.22 3.95 -19.63
C LEU A 240 -2.98 3.70 -21.14
N ILE A 241 -1.97 4.35 -21.73
CA ILE A 241 -1.59 4.12 -23.14
C ILE A 241 -1.12 2.68 -23.33
N LEU A 242 -0.31 2.14 -22.42
CA LEU A 242 0.15 0.75 -22.47
C LEU A 242 -1.03 -0.24 -22.33
N SER A 243 -1.97 0.04 -21.42
CA SER A 243 -3.18 -0.77 -21.27
C SER A 243 -4.04 -0.77 -22.54
N PHE A 244 -4.16 0.39 -23.18
CA PHE A 244 -4.84 0.53 -24.46
C PHE A 244 -4.11 -0.21 -25.58
N ALA A 245 -2.80 -0.10 -25.66
CA ALA A 245 -2.00 -0.79 -26.67
C ALA A 245 -2.09 -2.32 -26.58
N ILE A 246 -2.24 -2.87 -25.36
CA ILE A 246 -2.33 -4.31 -25.13
C ILE A 246 -3.76 -4.83 -25.33
N GLY A 247 -4.77 -4.14 -24.81
CA GLY A 247 -6.14 -4.66 -24.72
C GLY A 247 -7.23 -3.70 -25.21
N GLY A 248 -6.86 -2.63 -25.96
CA GLY A 248 -7.83 -1.64 -26.43
C GLY A 248 -8.56 -0.94 -25.29
N SER A 249 -9.79 -0.49 -25.56
CA SER A 249 -10.65 0.14 -24.56
C SER A 249 -10.98 -0.79 -23.39
N PHE A 250 -11.08 -2.10 -23.64
CA PHE A 250 -11.31 -3.08 -22.58
C PHE A 250 -10.09 -3.20 -21.65
N GLY A 251 -8.87 -3.19 -22.19
CA GLY A 251 -7.63 -3.15 -21.40
C GLY A 251 -7.55 -1.93 -20.47
N VAL A 252 -8.02 -0.77 -20.96
CA VAL A 252 -8.11 0.46 -20.13
C VAL A 252 -9.15 0.29 -19.01
N LEU A 253 -10.32 -0.31 -19.31
CA LEU A 253 -11.33 -0.58 -18.30
C LEU A 253 -10.81 -1.55 -17.22
N LEU A 254 -10.09 -2.59 -17.60
CA LEU A 254 -9.46 -3.54 -16.69
C LEU A 254 -8.42 -2.85 -15.80
N PHE A 255 -7.62 -1.94 -16.36
CA PHE A 255 -6.65 -1.15 -15.61
C PHE A 255 -7.34 -0.21 -14.61
N PHE A 256 -8.41 0.45 -14.98
CA PHE A 256 -9.22 1.25 -14.06
C PHE A 256 -9.83 0.40 -12.94
N THR A 257 -10.30 -0.82 -13.25
CA THR A 257 -10.85 -1.73 -12.26
C THR A 257 -9.82 -2.04 -11.16
N GLN A 258 -8.60 -2.45 -11.54
CA GLN A 258 -7.57 -2.75 -10.54
C GLN A 258 -7.15 -1.49 -9.76
N ALA A 259 -7.03 -0.34 -10.42
CA ALA A 259 -6.65 0.92 -9.77
C ALA A 259 -7.72 1.37 -8.76
N PHE A 260 -8.99 1.28 -9.12
CA PHE A 260 -10.09 1.61 -8.22
C PHE A 260 -10.09 0.73 -6.96
N ILE A 261 -9.92 -0.59 -7.13
CA ILE A 261 -9.82 -1.53 -5.99
C ILE A 261 -8.59 -1.24 -5.15
N ALA A 262 -7.46 -0.86 -5.76
CA ALA A 262 -6.25 -0.48 -5.04
C ALA A 262 -6.47 0.77 -4.16
N ILE A 263 -7.11 1.80 -4.71
CA ILE A 263 -7.46 3.03 -3.97
C ILE A 263 -8.44 2.69 -2.82
N LEU A 264 -9.44 1.84 -3.09
CA LEU A 264 -10.41 1.42 -2.08
C LEU A 264 -9.69 0.76 -0.87
N HIS A 265 -8.70 -0.10 -1.11
CA HIS A 265 -7.90 -0.74 -0.06
C HIS A 265 -7.05 0.26 0.73
N LEU A 266 -6.41 1.20 0.04
CA LEU A 266 -5.65 2.27 0.70
C LEU A 266 -6.55 3.08 1.64
N GLU A 267 -7.70 3.52 1.13
CA GLU A 267 -8.58 4.37 1.92
C GLU A 267 -9.29 3.60 3.05
N MET A 268 -9.46 2.27 2.93
CA MET A 268 -9.88 1.43 4.05
C MET A 268 -8.83 1.39 5.16
N ALA A 269 -7.54 1.28 4.81
CA ALA A 269 -6.45 1.34 5.78
C ALA A 269 -6.42 2.71 6.47
N ASN A 270 -6.40 3.79 5.70
CA ASN A 270 -6.44 5.16 6.20
C ASN A 270 -7.62 5.42 7.15
N TYR A 271 -8.82 4.94 6.77
CA TYR A 271 -10.00 5.06 7.61
C TYR A 271 -9.83 4.39 8.97
N ILE A 272 -9.32 3.15 8.99
CA ILE A 272 -9.16 2.39 10.23
C ILE A 272 -8.04 2.97 11.09
N GLU A 273 -6.90 3.33 10.47
CA GLU A 273 -5.70 3.78 11.18
C GLU A 273 -5.90 5.09 11.95
N HIS A 274 -6.86 5.92 11.53
CA HIS A 274 -7.10 7.24 12.13
C HIS A 274 -8.52 7.48 12.62
N TYR A 275 -9.37 6.45 12.64
CA TYR A 275 -10.78 6.58 12.99
C TYR A 275 -11.01 7.18 14.38
N GLY A 276 -11.63 8.36 14.41
CA GLY A 276 -12.06 9.05 15.64
C GLY A 276 -10.95 9.61 16.51
N LEU A 277 -9.69 9.56 16.07
CA LEU A 277 -8.54 10.05 16.82
C LEU A 277 -8.26 11.51 16.48
N THR A 278 -8.14 12.37 17.52
CA THR A 278 -7.94 13.81 17.33
C THR A 278 -6.83 14.37 18.19
N ARG A 279 -6.11 15.36 17.66
CA ARG A 279 -5.09 16.14 18.39
C ARG A 279 -5.70 17.40 18.98
N LYS A 280 -5.33 17.74 20.21
CA LYS A 280 -5.82 18.92 20.92
C LYS A 280 -5.22 20.20 20.34
N LEU A 281 -6.06 21.21 20.13
CA LEU A 281 -5.60 22.56 19.84
C LEU A 281 -5.17 23.22 21.16
N MET A 282 -3.90 23.63 21.24
CA MET A 282 -3.33 24.28 22.42
C MET A 282 -3.63 25.79 22.45
N SER A 283 -3.48 26.43 23.60
CA SER A 283 -3.70 27.87 23.80
C SER A 283 -2.86 28.78 22.89
N ASN A 284 -1.72 28.30 22.40
CA ASN A 284 -0.85 29.01 21.46
C ASN A 284 -1.28 28.89 19.98
N GLY A 285 -2.47 28.35 19.69
CA GLY A 285 -3.02 28.16 18.35
C GLY A 285 -2.35 27.03 17.53
N LYS A 286 -1.51 26.20 18.13
CA LYS A 286 -0.89 25.04 17.51
C LYS A 286 -1.52 23.75 18.04
N TYR A 287 -1.59 22.71 17.19
CA TYR A 287 -1.97 21.39 17.65
C TYR A 287 -0.82 20.76 18.48
N GLU A 288 -1.18 19.92 19.45
CA GLU A 288 -0.19 19.12 20.17
C GLU A 288 0.64 18.27 19.20
N PRO A 289 1.88 17.91 19.54
CA PRO A 289 2.70 16.99 18.70
C PRO A 289 2.00 15.66 18.48
N THR A 290 2.22 15.05 17.33
CA THR A 290 1.74 13.70 17.08
C THR A 290 2.38 12.71 18.05
N LYS A 291 1.55 11.83 18.61
CA LYS A 291 1.94 10.82 19.60
C LYS A 291 1.38 9.46 19.18
N PRO A 292 1.91 8.33 19.69
CA PRO A 292 1.43 7.00 19.32
C PRO A 292 -0.08 6.77 19.43
N HIS A 293 -0.74 7.43 20.37
CA HIS A 293 -2.20 7.30 20.57
C HIS A 293 -3.06 8.07 19.54
N HIS A 294 -2.46 8.71 18.56
CA HIS A 294 -3.18 9.34 17.43
C HIS A 294 -3.28 8.43 16.21
N SER A 295 -2.88 7.17 16.33
CA SER A 295 -3.04 6.14 15.30
C SER A 295 -3.33 4.78 15.93
N TRP A 296 -4.18 3.99 15.29
CA TRP A 296 -4.42 2.60 15.66
C TRP A 296 -3.34 1.68 15.11
N ASN A 297 -2.99 0.65 15.85
CA ASN A 297 -2.02 -0.38 15.47
C ASN A 297 -2.66 -1.76 15.39
N ALA A 298 -2.12 -2.61 14.52
CA ALA A 298 -2.33 -4.05 14.54
C ALA A 298 -0.98 -4.78 14.62
N ASN A 299 -0.75 -5.48 15.73
CA ASN A 299 0.55 -6.13 16.03
C ASN A 299 0.58 -7.61 15.63
N HIS A 300 -0.19 -8.00 14.61
CA HIS A 300 -0.24 -9.35 14.10
C HIS A 300 1.00 -9.69 13.27
N THR A 301 1.59 -10.87 13.46
CA THR A 301 2.91 -11.18 12.89
C THR A 301 2.86 -11.43 11.38
N ALA A 302 1.93 -12.29 10.90
CA ALA A 302 1.91 -12.68 9.48
C ALA A 302 1.50 -11.51 8.58
N SER A 303 0.46 -10.77 8.96
CA SER A 303 0.04 -9.58 8.22
C SER A 303 1.09 -8.47 8.24
N ASN A 304 1.82 -8.27 9.34
CA ASN A 304 2.94 -7.33 9.37
C ASN A 304 4.11 -7.76 8.46
N LEU A 305 4.37 -9.05 8.29
CA LEU A 305 5.36 -9.53 7.30
C LEU A 305 4.87 -9.31 5.86
N LEU A 306 3.58 -9.51 5.61
CA LEU A 306 2.96 -9.24 4.31
C LEU A 306 2.99 -7.75 3.95
N LEU A 307 2.73 -6.89 4.93
CA LEU A 307 2.57 -5.44 4.78
C LEU A 307 3.80 -4.66 5.28
N ILE A 308 4.97 -5.30 5.35
CA ILE A 308 6.26 -4.69 5.75
C ILE A 308 6.17 -3.77 6.98
N ASN A 309 5.44 -4.22 8.00
CA ASN A 309 5.20 -3.54 9.27
C ASN A 309 4.38 -2.23 9.18
N LEU A 310 3.68 -1.95 8.07
CA LEU A 310 2.84 -0.75 7.96
C LEU A 310 1.80 -0.65 9.07
N GLN A 311 1.28 -1.79 9.54
CA GLN A 311 0.27 -1.83 10.61
C GLN A 311 0.78 -1.37 11.98
N LEU A 312 2.11 -1.18 12.17
CA LEU A 312 2.70 -0.50 13.33
C LEU A 312 2.68 1.02 13.16
N HIS A 313 1.53 1.52 12.75
CA HIS A 313 1.33 2.87 12.22
C HIS A 313 1.57 4.00 13.21
N SER A 314 1.35 3.76 14.50
CA SER A 314 1.59 4.74 15.55
C SER A 314 3.07 5.14 15.68
N ASP A 315 3.99 4.19 15.48
CA ASP A 315 5.43 4.47 15.52
C ASP A 315 5.88 5.23 14.27
N HIS A 316 5.27 4.91 13.12
CA HIS A 316 5.50 5.59 11.85
C HIS A 316 5.21 7.10 11.94
N HIS A 317 4.10 7.50 12.57
CA HIS A 317 3.76 8.91 12.76
C HIS A 317 4.53 9.60 13.89
N ALA A 318 4.94 8.87 14.93
CA ALA A 318 5.67 9.44 16.04
C ALA A 318 7.15 9.67 15.74
N LYS A 319 7.73 8.93 14.78
CA LYS A 319 9.15 8.95 14.39
C LYS A 319 9.29 8.82 12.86
N PRO A 320 8.78 9.78 12.07
CA PRO A 320 8.79 9.71 10.61
C PRO A 320 10.20 9.78 10.01
#